data_3523432e8b3e6f6e3056318e4ca9dce5
#
_entry.id   3523432e8b3e6f6e3056318e4ca9dce5
#
_cell.length_a   1.000
_cell.length_b   1.000
_cell.length_c   1.000
_cell.angle_alpha   90.00
_cell.angle_beta   90.00
_cell.angle_gamma   90.00
#
_symmetry.space_group_name_H-M   'P 1'
#
loop_
_entity.id
_entity.type
_entity.pdbx_description
1 polymer ?
#
loop_
_entity_poly.entity_id
_entity_poly.type
_entity_poly.pdbx_seq_one_letter_code
_entity_poly.pdbx_strand_id
1 'polypeptide(L)'
;MLILEDVFYTHPNREVLFSGINFIVNPHQKIALIGNNGTGKSTLLKLMAGILSVSGGTVKASARTYYVPQIVGQYNNCTVAEALLVGDKLKALNDILGGQATEESFRILDDDWTIEERCLEALDHWKLKEVDLSQQMNALSGGQKARVFMACRQKSLTCFRTF
;
A
#
# COMPACT_ATOMS: atom_id res chain seq x y z
N MET A 1 -12.47 -4.19 -12.90
CA MET A 1 -13.31 -5.34 -12.54
C MET A 1 -12.43 -6.33 -11.81
N LEU A 2 -12.92 -6.96 -10.73
CA LEU A 2 -12.27 -8.03 -10.00
C LEU A 2 -13.22 -9.21 -9.94
N ILE A 3 -12.75 -10.40 -10.25
CA ILE A 3 -13.58 -11.62 -10.34
C ILE A 3 -12.89 -12.70 -9.50
N LEU A 4 -13.64 -13.33 -8.62
CA LEU A 4 -13.30 -14.55 -7.92
C LEU A 4 -14.16 -15.67 -8.49
N GLU A 5 -13.53 -16.76 -8.93
CA GLU A 5 -14.20 -17.94 -9.48
C GLU A 5 -13.77 -19.15 -8.68
N ASP A 6 -14.73 -19.74 -8.00
CA ASP A 6 -14.60 -20.96 -7.20
C ASP A 6 -13.36 -20.94 -6.26
N VAL A 7 -13.19 -19.82 -5.55
CA VAL A 7 -12.00 -19.60 -4.72
C VAL A 7 -12.07 -20.43 -3.45
N PHE A 8 -11.02 -21.23 -3.23
CA PHE A 8 -10.76 -21.98 -2.01
C PHE A 8 -9.51 -21.41 -1.33
N TYR A 9 -9.54 -21.38 -0.01
CA TYR A 9 -8.37 -21.07 0.77
C TYR A 9 -8.30 -21.91 2.04
N THR A 10 -7.17 -22.57 2.21
CA THR A 10 -6.83 -23.38 3.36
C THR A 10 -5.60 -22.76 4.05
N HIS A 11 -5.67 -22.58 5.34
CA HIS A 11 -4.51 -22.11 6.12
C HIS A 11 -3.37 -23.13 6.12
N PRO A 12 -2.13 -22.74 6.41
CA PRO A 12 -0.99 -23.67 6.54
C PRO A 12 -1.22 -24.79 7.55
N ASN A 13 -2.05 -24.56 8.57
CA ASN A 13 -2.48 -25.57 9.56
C ASN A 13 -3.57 -26.54 9.04
N ARG A 14 -3.88 -26.49 7.72
CA ARG A 14 -4.90 -27.30 7.03
C ARG A 14 -6.36 -26.99 7.39
N GLU A 15 -6.63 -25.90 8.07
CA GLU A 15 -7.99 -25.44 8.32
C GLU A 15 -8.54 -24.74 7.08
N VAL A 16 -9.69 -25.21 6.57
CA VAL A 16 -10.37 -24.59 5.43
C VAL A 16 -11.08 -23.32 5.89
N LEU A 17 -10.63 -22.17 5.38
CA LEU A 17 -11.22 -20.88 5.69
C LEU A 17 -12.32 -20.49 4.71
N PHE A 18 -12.11 -20.77 3.43
CA PHE A 18 -13.06 -20.48 2.36
C PHE A 18 -13.24 -21.69 1.44
N SER A 19 -14.47 -21.90 0.99
CA SER A 19 -14.84 -22.97 0.08
C SER A 19 -15.80 -22.43 -0.97
N GLY A 20 -15.36 -22.40 -2.23
CA GLY A 20 -16.20 -22.09 -3.38
C GLY A 20 -16.71 -20.64 -3.43
N ILE A 21 -15.88 -19.66 -3.09
CA ILE A 21 -16.29 -18.26 -3.17
C ILE A 21 -16.35 -17.81 -4.62
N ASN A 22 -17.55 -17.36 -5.03
CA ASN A 22 -17.82 -16.74 -6.31
C ASN A 22 -18.28 -15.31 -6.09
N PHE A 23 -17.57 -14.32 -6.68
CA PHE A 23 -17.83 -12.93 -6.39
C PHE A 23 -17.28 -12.01 -7.48
N ILE A 24 -18.01 -10.97 -7.82
CA ILE A 24 -17.62 -9.99 -8.84
C ILE A 24 -17.71 -8.57 -8.26
N VAL A 25 -16.65 -7.81 -8.45
CA VAL A 25 -16.62 -6.36 -8.17
C VAL A 25 -16.50 -5.61 -9.47
N ASN A 26 -17.51 -4.83 -9.82
CA ASN A 26 -17.51 -4.01 -11.01
C ASN A 26 -16.74 -2.68 -10.78
N PRO A 27 -16.28 -2.01 -11.85
CA PRO A 27 -15.72 -0.68 -11.75
C PRO A 27 -16.68 0.28 -11.02
N HIS A 28 -16.11 1.17 -10.19
CA HIS A 28 -16.83 2.15 -9.40
C HIS A 28 -17.78 1.61 -8.32
N GLN A 29 -17.87 0.29 -8.17
CA GLN A 29 -18.67 -0.32 -7.12
C GLN A 29 -17.97 -0.20 -5.76
N LYS A 30 -18.73 0.15 -4.72
CA LYS A 30 -18.30 0.17 -3.32
C LYS A 30 -18.95 -1.01 -2.60
N ILE A 31 -18.14 -1.87 -2.01
CA ILE A 31 -18.60 -3.08 -1.31
C ILE A 31 -18.08 -3.04 0.11
N ALA A 32 -18.94 -3.37 1.06
CA ALA A 32 -18.59 -3.57 2.45
C ALA A 32 -18.59 -5.06 2.78
N LEU A 33 -17.48 -5.55 3.34
CA LEU A 33 -17.35 -6.92 3.82
C LEU A 33 -17.67 -6.95 5.32
N ILE A 34 -18.80 -7.53 5.69
CA ILE A 34 -19.31 -7.55 7.06
C ILE A 34 -19.21 -8.96 7.63
N GLY A 35 -18.95 -9.09 8.92
CA GLY A 35 -18.88 -10.36 9.65
C GLY A 35 -18.11 -10.24 10.95
N ASN A 36 -18.17 -11.27 11.79
CA ASN A 36 -17.48 -11.32 13.07
C ASN A 36 -15.95 -11.30 12.93
N ASN A 37 -15.22 -11.01 14.02
CA ASN A 37 -13.77 -11.13 14.03
C ASN A 37 -13.38 -12.61 13.84
N GLY A 38 -12.30 -12.84 13.09
CA GLY A 38 -11.83 -14.20 12.78
C GLY A 38 -12.47 -14.86 11.56
N THR A 39 -13.53 -14.32 10.97
CA THR A 39 -14.21 -14.92 9.78
C THR A 39 -13.41 -14.85 8.48
N GLY A 40 -12.15 -14.41 8.51
CA GLY A 40 -11.30 -14.39 7.32
C GLY A 40 -11.42 -13.15 6.42
N LYS A 41 -12.14 -12.08 6.84
CA LYS A 41 -12.29 -10.85 6.02
C LYS A 41 -10.97 -10.30 5.49
N SER A 42 -9.98 -10.15 6.37
CA SER A 42 -8.65 -9.64 5.99
C SER A 42 -7.91 -10.63 5.08
N THR A 43 -8.11 -11.94 5.27
CA THR A 43 -7.54 -12.97 4.40
C THR A 43 -8.14 -12.90 3.00
N LEU A 44 -9.46 -12.75 2.88
CA LEU A 44 -10.12 -12.57 1.60
C LEU A 44 -9.62 -11.34 0.87
N LEU A 45 -9.48 -10.19 1.57
CA LEU A 45 -8.92 -8.98 0.98
C LEU A 45 -7.47 -9.16 0.51
N LYS A 46 -6.65 -9.93 1.24
CA LYS A 46 -5.28 -10.25 0.83
C LYS A 46 -5.23 -11.17 -0.40
N LEU A 47 -6.15 -12.14 -0.49
CA LEU A 47 -6.31 -12.98 -1.69
C LEU A 47 -6.72 -12.13 -2.90
N MET A 48 -7.70 -11.23 -2.73
CA MET A 48 -8.14 -10.29 -3.76
C MET A 48 -7.03 -9.34 -4.22
N ALA A 49 -6.11 -8.99 -3.32
CA ALA A 49 -4.95 -8.14 -3.62
C ALA A 49 -3.75 -8.93 -4.18
N GLY A 50 -3.81 -10.25 -4.24
CA GLY A 50 -2.71 -11.09 -4.69
C GLY A 50 -1.55 -11.21 -3.71
N ILE A 51 -1.74 -10.79 -2.45
CA ILE A 51 -0.73 -10.92 -1.38
C ILE A 51 -0.65 -12.37 -0.88
N LEU A 52 -1.78 -13.07 -0.90
CA LEU A 52 -1.88 -14.49 -0.62
C LEU A 52 -2.31 -15.22 -1.88
N SER A 53 -1.78 -16.41 -2.10
CA SER A 53 -2.20 -17.30 -3.18
C SER A 53 -3.42 -18.09 -2.74
N VAL A 54 -4.38 -18.27 -3.66
CA VAL A 54 -5.53 -19.15 -3.44
C VAL A 54 -5.07 -20.61 -3.40
N SER A 55 -5.76 -21.45 -2.63
CA SER A 55 -5.52 -22.91 -2.62
C SER A 55 -6.20 -23.62 -3.80
N GLY A 56 -7.22 -22.99 -4.39
CA GLY A 56 -7.92 -23.43 -5.59
C GLY A 56 -8.81 -22.33 -6.13
N GLY A 57 -9.29 -22.49 -7.36
CA GLY A 57 -10.03 -21.45 -8.06
C GLY A 57 -9.14 -20.35 -8.63
N THR A 58 -9.73 -19.24 -9.03
CA THR A 58 -8.99 -18.14 -9.64
C THR A 58 -9.45 -16.76 -9.15
N VAL A 59 -8.48 -15.83 -9.06
CA VAL A 59 -8.73 -14.40 -8.84
C VAL A 59 -8.21 -13.64 -10.04
N LYS A 60 -9.09 -12.95 -10.75
CA LYS A 60 -8.78 -12.16 -11.94
C LYS A 60 -9.06 -10.68 -11.67
N ALA A 61 -8.11 -9.82 -11.94
CA ALA A 61 -8.28 -8.37 -11.81
C ALA A 61 -7.92 -7.68 -13.14
N SER A 62 -8.79 -6.79 -13.63
CA SER A 62 -8.53 -6.00 -14.83
C SER A 62 -7.58 -4.82 -14.59
N ALA A 63 -7.24 -4.53 -13.34
CA ALA A 63 -6.30 -3.51 -12.92
C ALA A 63 -5.55 -3.97 -11.68
N ARG A 64 -4.44 -3.34 -11.39
CA ARG A 64 -3.66 -3.62 -10.18
C ARG A 64 -4.51 -3.38 -8.93
N THR A 65 -4.60 -4.37 -8.07
CA THR A 65 -5.29 -4.29 -6.77
C THR A 65 -4.32 -3.86 -5.68
N TYR A 66 -4.85 -3.18 -4.66
CA TYR A 66 -4.06 -2.73 -3.53
C TYR A 66 -4.74 -3.11 -2.21
N TYR A 67 -3.95 -3.52 -1.26
CA TYR A 67 -4.39 -3.80 0.09
C TYR A 67 -3.88 -2.71 1.03
N VAL A 68 -4.80 -2.05 1.71
CA VAL A 68 -4.46 -1.13 2.81
C VAL A 68 -4.65 -1.90 4.11
N PRO A 69 -3.60 -2.15 4.88
CA PRO A 69 -3.71 -2.91 6.11
C PRO A 69 -4.56 -2.19 7.15
N GLN A 70 -5.34 -2.94 7.91
CA GLN A 70 -6.16 -2.42 9.01
C GLN A 70 -5.30 -1.93 10.18
N ILE A 71 -4.17 -2.59 10.43
CA ILE A 71 -3.24 -2.24 11.50
C ILE A 71 -2.05 -1.50 10.87
N VAL A 72 -1.96 -0.21 11.14
CA VAL A 72 -0.86 0.65 10.68
C VAL A 72 0.19 0.90 11.78
N GLY A 73 0.05 0.27 12.94
CA GLY A 73 0.97 0.41 14.07
C GLY A 73 2.40 -0.06 13.80
N GLN A 74 2.57 -0.99 12.88
CA GLN A 74 3.89 -1.46 12.41
C GLN A 74 4.75 -0.35 11.78
N TYR A 75 4.13 0.74 11.34
CA TYR A 75 4.81 1.89 10.75
C TYR A 75 4.98 3.06 11.73
N ASN A 76 4.66 2.88 13.01
CA ASN A 76 4.69 3.96 13.99
C ASN A 76 6.10 4.55 14.19
N ASN A 77 7.13 3.72 14.02
CA ASN A 77 8.54 4.12 14.18
C ASN A 77 9.19 4.61 12.88
N CYS A 78 8.42 4.71 11.81
CA CYS A 78 8.88 5.21 10.52
C CYS A 78 8.46 6.66 10.34
N THR A 79 9.19 7.39 9.51
CA THR A 79 8.73 8.67 8.96
C THR A 79 7.65 8.46 7.88
N VAL A 80 6.95 9.52 7.52
CA VAL A 80 6.01 9.49 6.40
C VAL A 80 6.74 9.10 5.11
N ALA A 81 7.93 9.63 4.86
CA ALA A 81 8.75 9.29 3.70
C ALA A 81 9.12 7.79 3.64
N GLU A 82 9.50 7.22 4.79
CA GLU A 82 9.81 5.78 4.88
C GLU A 82 8.55 4.92 4.69
N ALA A 83 7.40 5.34 5.24
CA ALA A 83 6.13 4.66 5.03
C ALA A 83 5.67 4.72 3.56
N LEU A 84 6.03 5.79 2.85
CA LEU A 84 5.83 5.95 1.41
C LEU A 84 6.88 5.22 0.57
N LEU A 85 7.87 4.56 1.17
CA LEU A 85 9.02 3.90 0.52
C LEU A 85 9.84 4.84 -0.37
N VAL A 86 9.90 6.11 -0.05
CA VAL A 86 10.68 7.14 -0.76
C VAL A 86 11.81 7.71 0.10
N GLY A 87 11.97 7.24 1.34
CA GLY A 87 12.94 7.78 2.29
C GLY A 87 14.37 7.80 1.75
N ASP A 88 14.81 6.70 1.13
CA ASP A 88 16.16 6.61 0.56
C ASP A 88 16.36 7.58 -0.61
N LYS A 89 15.36 7.74 -1.48
CA LYS A 89 15.41 8.69 -2.60
C LYS A 89 15.45 10.14 -2.11
N LEU A 90 14.63 10.47 -1.12
CA LEU A 90 14.62 11.81 -0.53
C LEU A 90 15.94 12.12 0.18
N LYS A 91 16.51 11.15 0.88
CA LYS A 91 17.82 11.31 1.48
C LYS A 91 18.89 11.54 0.42
N ALA A 92 18.89 10.72 -0.64
CA ALA A 92 19.84 10.88 -1.74
C ALA A 92 19.69 12.25 -2.42
N LEU A 93 18.48 12.74 -2.64
CA LEU A 93 18.20 14.07 -3.17
C LEU A 93 18.79 15.16 -2.26
N ASN A 94 18.55 15.09 -0.96
CA ASN A 94 19.05 16.05 0.02
C ASN A 94 20.58 16.03 0.11
N ASP A 95 21.22 14.86 0.07
CA ASP A 95 22.68 14.71 0.07
C ASP A 95 23.29 15.38 -1.19
N ILE A 96 22.68 15.21 -2.36
CA ILE A 96 23.12 15.83 -3.61
C ILE A 96 22.96 17.35 -3.55
N LEU A 97 21.81 17.85 -3.13
CA LEU A 97 21.54 19.29 -3.03
C LEU A 97 22.39 19.96 -1.94
N GLY A 98 22.73 19.23 -0.87
CA GLY A 98 23.60 19.66 0.21
C GLY A 98 25.10 19.64 -0.12
N GLY A 99 25.48 19.25 -1.34
CA GLY A 99 26.89 19.19 -1.76
C GLY A 99 27.63 17.95 -1.26
N GLN A 100 26.94 16.95 -0.73
CA GLN A 100 27.47 15.65 -0.28
C GLN A 100 27.18 14.54 -1.30
N ALA A 101 27.12 14.89 -2.57
CA ALA A 101 26.78 13.97 -3.65
C ALA A 101 27.79 12.82 -3.78
N THR A 102 27.28 11.59 -3.88
CA THR A 102 28.06 10.38 -4.16
C THR A 102 27.47 9.68 -5.39
N GLU A 103 28.25 8.80 -6.02
CA GLU A 103 27.73 7.95 -7.12
C GLU A 103 26.51 7.14 -6.64
N GLU A 104 26.54 6.69 -5.41
CA GLU A 104 25.42 5.94 -4.80
C GLU A 104 24.17 6.82 -4.66
N SER A 105 24.30 8.09 -4.26
CA SER A 105 23.16 9.01 -4.18
C SER A 105 22.50 9.22 -5.54
N PHE A 106 23.28 9.37 -6.61
CA PHE A 106 22.74 9.46 -7.97
C PHE A 106 22.04 8.16 -8.40
N ARG A 107 22.62 7.02 -8.07
CA ARG A 107 22.04 5.70 -8.40
C ARG A 107 20.72 5.47 -7.67
N ILE A 108 20.61 5.86 -6.38
CA ILE A 108 19.39 5.73 -5.57
C ILE A 108 18.32 6.69 -6.07
N LEU A 109 18.68 7.92 -6.41
CA LEU A 109 17.75 8.92 -6.91
C LEU A 109 17.15 8.50 -8.25
N ASP A 110 17.94 7.86 -9.13
CA ASP A 110 17.49 7.32 -10.41
C ASP A 110 16.76 8.38 -11.27
N ASP A 111 17.39 9.55 -11.42
CA ASP A 111 16.87 10.73 -12.12
C ASP A 111 15.50 11.25 -11.63
N ASP A 112 15.08 10.84 -10.45
CA ASP A 112 13.78 11.20 -9.88
C ASP A 112 13.84 12.52 -9.09
N TRP A 113 14.29 13.60 -9.72
CA TRP A 113 14.51 14.92 -9.12
C TRP A 113 13.25 15.57 -8.53
N THR A 114 12.07 15.17 -8.97
CA THR A 114 10.79 15.73 -8.53
C THR A 114 10.09 14.86 -7.50
N ILE A 115 10.77 13.89 -6.91
CA ILE A 115 10.16 12.93 -5.97
C ILE A 115 9.51 13.63 -4.77
N GLU A 116 10.14 14.66 -4.23
CA GLU A 116 9.62 15.43 -3.09
C GLU A 116 8.32 16.16 -3.45
N GLU A 117 8.32 16.91 -4.55
CA GLU A 117 7.15 17.65 -5.05
C GLU A 117 5.97 16.70 -5.29
N ARG A 118 6.21 15.57 -5.94
CA ARG A 118 5.17 14.57 -6.21
C ARG A 118 4.62 13.93 -4.93
N CYS A 119 5.47 13.74 -3.91
CA CYS A 119 5.03 13.26 -2.61
C CYS A 119 4.10 14.28 -1.93
N LEU A 120 4.49 15.55 -1.93
CA LEU A 120 3.69 16.63 -1.33
C LEU A 120 2.36 16.82 -2.07
N GLU A 121 2.35 16.78 -3.40
CA GLU A 121 1.13 16.81 -4.21
C GLU A 121 0.20 15.63 -3.89
N ALA A 122 0.76 14.44 -3.74
CA ALA A 122 0.00 13.25 -3.38
C ALA A 122 -0.61 13.37 -1.97
N LEU A 123 0.13 13.89 -1.01
CA LEU A 123 -0.39 14.17 0.34
C LEU A 123 -1.49 15.23 0.32
N ASP A 124 -1.32 16.32 -0.43
CA ASP A 124 -2.32 17.39 -0.56
C ASP A 124 -3.63 16.86 -1.19
N HIS A 125 -3.54 16.03 -2.22
CA HIS A 125 -4.71 15.38 -2.82
C HIS A 125 -5.54 14.60 -1.78
N TRP A 126 -4.89 13.98 -0.80
CA TRP A 126 -5.53 13.25 0.30
C TRP A 126 -5.83 14.12 1.53
N LYS A 127 -5.78 15.46 1.39
CA LYS A 127 -6.02 16.43 2.47
C LYS A 127 -5.08 16.22 3.66
N LEU A 128 -3.81 16.05 3.37
CA LEU A 128 -2.71 15.91 4.31
C LEU A 128 -1.65 17.00 4.11
N LYS A 129 -2.05 18.18 3.66
CA LYS A 129 -1.16 19.31 3.33
C LYS A 129 -0.24 19.72 4.49
N GLU A 130 -0.69 19.53 5.74
CA GLU A 130 0.06 19.88 6.95
C GLU A 130 1.02 18.76 7.40
N VAL A 131 1.03 17.63 6.71
CA VAL A 131 1.87 16.48 7.06
C VAL A 131 3.19 16.59 6.33
N ASP A 132 4.28 16.67 7.12
CA ASP A 132 5.64 16.70 6.63
C ASP A 132 6.16 15.28 6.33
N LEU A 133 6.99 15.13 5.30
CA LEU A 133 7.59 13.84 4.91
C LEU A 133 8.56 13.31 5.98
N SER A 134 9.19 14.17 6.75
CA SER A 134 10.07 13.82 7.89
C SER A 134 9.30 13.47 9.17
N GLN A 135 8.01 13.79 9.23
CA GLN A 135 7.19 13.55 10.41
C GLN A 135 7.05 12.07 10.70
N GLN A 136 7.09 11.71 11.99
CA GLN A 136 6.89 10.32 12.44
C GLN A 136 5.43 9.89 12.27
N MET A 137 5.22 8.68 11.78
CA MET A 137 3.89 8.11 11.58
C MET A 137 3.09 7.98 12.88
N ASN A 138 3.75 7.82 14.04
CA ASN A 138 3.05 7.73 15.33
C ASN A 138 2.33 9.04 15.73
N ALA A 139 2.78 10.19 15.23
CA ALA A 139 2.15 11.50 15.47
C ALA A 139 0.84 11.67 14.67
N LEU A 140 0.57 10.79 13.71
CA LEU A 140 -0.62 10.84 12.87
C LEU A 140 -1.78 10.05 13.49
N SER A 141 -3.00 10.56 13.33
CA SER A 141 -4.21 9.79 13.65
C SER A 141 -4.37 8.57 12.73
N GLY A 142 -5.14 7.56 13.14
CA GLY A 142 -5.39 6.36 12.32
C GLY A 142 -5.94 6.68 10.93
N GLY A 143 -6.82 7.68 10.84
CA GLY A 143 -7.37 8.13 9.55
C GLY A 143 -6.33 8.85 8.68
N GLN A 144 -5.41 9.61 9.27
CA GLN A 144 -4.29 10.22 8.53
C GLN A 144 -3.32 9.15 8.03
N LYS A 145 -2.95 8.17 8.87
CA LYS A 145 -2.13 7.02 8.47
C LYS A 145 -2.70 6.29 7.27
N ALA A 146 -4.00 5.98 7.30
CA ALA A 146 -4.67 5.34 6.17
C ALA A 146 -4.58 6.19 4.89
N ARG A 147 -4.77 7.52 5.00
CA ARG A 147 -4.64 8.43 3.86
C ARG A 147 -3.21 8.54 3.33
N VAL A 148 -2.18 8.48 4.18
CA VAL A 148 -0.76 8.38 3.74
C VAL A 148 -0.58 7.14 2.86
N PHE A 149 -1.07 5.96 3.28
CA PHE A 149 -0.99 4.75 2.45
C PHE A 149 -1.79 4.84 1.14
N MET A 150 -2.88 5.62 1.13
CA MET A 150 -3.62 5.88 -0.11
C MET A 150 -2.87 6.84 -1.04
N ALA A 151 -2.15 7.82 -0.49
CA ALA A 151 -1.31 8.74 -1.26
C ALA A 151 -0.17 8.02 -2.01
N CYS A 152 0.44 6.99 -1.40
CA CYS A 152 1.41 6.11 -2.07
C CYS A 152 0.93 5.56 -3.41
N ARG A 153 -0.37 5.49 -3.61
CA ARG A 153 -1.00 4.86 -4.76
C ARG A 153 -1.14 5.76 -5.98
N GLN A 154 -0.95 7.06 -5.85
CA GLN A 154 -1.04 7.97 -6.98
C GLN A 154 0.03 7.58 -8.01
N LYS A 155 -0.32 7.58 -9.30
CA LYS A 155 0.54 7.10 -10.41
C LYS A 155 1.94 7.75 -10.44
N SER A 156 2.10 8.83 -9.72
CA SER A 156 3.36 9.55 -9.56
C SER A 156 4.34 8.90 -8.58
N LEU A 157 3.86 8.05 -7.66
CA LEU A 157 4.70 7.38 -6.67
C LEU A 157 4.71 5.88 -6.97
N THR A 158 5.70 5.41 -7.72
CA THR A 158 5.91 3.98 -8.04
C THR A 158 6.45 3.22 -6.82
N CYS A 159 5.77 3.30 -5.68
CA CYS A 159 6.31 2.91 -4.39
C CYS A 159 5.94 1.50 -3.89
N PHE A 160 5.20 0.68 -4.63
CA PHE A 160 4.97 -0.68 -4.18
C PHE A 160 5.59 -1.71 -5.11
N ARG A 161 6.82 -2.14 -4.80
CA ARG A 161 7.23 -3.51 -5.09
C ARG A 161 6.46 -4.40 -4.13
N THR A 162 5.69 -5.32 -4.66
CA THR A 162 5.13 -6.48 -3.96
C THR A 162 6.26 -7.20 -3.24
N PHE A 163 6.12 -7.40 -1.93
CA PHE A 163 6.88 -8.41 -1.20
C PHE A 163 6.33 -9.78 -1.55
#